data_02c4e47db61aa98bf1effc719399a203
#
_entry.id   02c4e47db61aa98bf1effc719399a203
#
_cell.length_a   1.000
_cell.length_b   1.000
_cell.length_c   1.000
_cell.angle_alpha   90.00
_cell.angle_beta   90.00
_cell.angle_gamma   90.00
#
_symmetry.space_group_name_H-M   'P 1'
#
loop_
_entity.id
_entity.type
_entity.pdbx_description
1 polymer ?
#
loop_
_entity_poly.entity_id
_entity_poly.type
_entity_poly.pdbx_seq_one_letter_code
_entity_poly.pdbx_strand_id
1 'polypeptide(L)'
;MPRIGIEFNNVCNLDCSHCFRSIYRGGAENNKDLFLPLDVLEKILIEAKPLGYAHVAITGGEPPMHPRFGEALDIIAGRGYSYHFLTNARNFQKTLKAVSAQPLRRAKLAGISFSLDGATEATHDKIRGKDSYREVVTAIAMCQALGIEASIITTINKANRHEIDQLALLGAHLKVKRQIFGHQNPTEHNMGADLILPLGEWRAVERDVARVMTGFRHDISMAVGFYTDYYLPRCAPLTHDDLNIDYRGRLTLCCQLSNYRDGDKDGEDVVGDLKKESLAEALGKLMNLVNKVHRERLAMAVDPKQKDKLHYPCLVCIERFGKTSEEPMLVQMTGVRN
;
A
#
# COMPACT_ATOMS: atom_id res chain seq x y z
N MET A 1 -7.15 13.55 7.02
CA MET A 1 -6.34 14.62 6.37
C MET A 1 -5.88 14.12 5.02
N PRO A 2 -5.92 14.95 3.99
CA PRO A 2 -5.36 14.60 2.69
C PRO A 2 -3.87 14.27 2.81
N ARG A 3 -3.43 13.22 2.12
CA ARG A 3 -2.04 12.74 2.17
C ARG A 3 -1.47 12.47 0.78
N ILE A 4 -0.17 12.47 0.69
CA ILE A 4 0.55 12.09 -0.51
C ILE A 4 1.18 10.71 -0.26
N GLY A 5 0.70 9.70 -0.96
CA GLY A 5 1.35 8.38 -1.04
C GLY A 5 2.49 8.43 -2.04
N ILE A 6 3.68 8.11 -1.61
CA ILE A 6 4.88 8.18 -2.47
C ILE A 6 5.63 6.84 -2.41
N GLU A 7 5.89 6.27 -3.58
CA GLU A 7 6.80 5.15 -3.71
C GLU A 7 8.23 5.67 -3.87
N PHE A 8 9.09 5.38 -2.90
CA PHE A 8 10.48 5.85 -2.93
C PHE A 8 11.35 5.07 -3.90
N ASN A 9 11.01 3.80 -4.11
CA ASN A 9 11.80 2.93 -4.97
C ASN A 9 10.98 1.71 -5.43
N ASN A 10 11.55 1.00 -6.41
CA ASN A 10 11.07 -0.31 -6.86
C ASN A 10 12.10 -1.42 -6.55
N VAL A 11 12.76 -1.34 -5.40
CA VAL A 11 13.76 -2.31 -4.93
C VAL A 11 13.35 -2.84 -3.56
N CYS A 12 13.48 -4.16 -3.35
CA CYS A 12 13.20 -4.80 -2.08
C CYS A 12 14.25 -5.86 -1.74
N ASN A 13 14.51 -6.05 -0.47
CA ASN A 13 15.43 -7.07 0.09
C ASN A 13 14.70 -8.35 0.54
N LEU A 14 13.40 -8.47 0.27
CA LEU A 14 12.60 -9.69 0.45
C LEU A 14 11.92 -10.09 -0.86
N ASP A 15 11.60 -11.38 -0.96
CA ASP A 15 10.85 -11.96 -2.07
C ASP A 15 9.56 -12.64 -1.55
N CYS A 16 8.65 -11.80 -1.06
CA CYS A 16 7.41 -12.27 -0.46
C CYS A 16 6.50 -12.92 -1.49
N SER A 17 6.03 -14.13 -1.21
CA SER A 17 5.20 -14.92 -2.13
C SER A 17 3.84 -14.30 -2.50
N HIS A 18 3.34 -13.36 -1.66
CA HIS A 18 2.08 -12.65 -1.88
C HIS A 18 2.26 -11.25 -2.47
N CYS A 19 3.52 -10.82 -2.73
CA CYS A 19 3.76 -9.48 -3.23
C CYS A 19 3.03 -9.25 -4.55
N PHE A 20 2.19 -8.21 -4.62
CA PHE A 20 1.46 -7.90 -5.85
C PHE A 20 2.30 -7.08 -6.84
N ARG A 21 3.40 -6.49 -6.39
CA ARG A 21 4.24 -5.62 -7.20
C ARG A 21 5.33 -6.40 -7.91
N SER A 22 5.58 -6.03 -9.15
CA SER A 22 6.81 -6.40 -9.83
C SER A 22 7.95 -5.53 -9.30
N ILE A 23 8.80 -6.12 -8.47
CA ILE A 23 9.87 -5.42 -7.74
C ILE A 23 11.21 -6.06 -8.08
N TYR A 24 12.24 -5.24 -8.25
CA TYR A 24 13.60 -5.71 -8.40
C TYR A 24 14.16 -6.27 -7.08
N ARG A 25 14.76 -7.45 -7.16
CA ARG A 25 15.33 -8.20 -6.03
C ARG A 25 16.84 -8.21 -6.13
N GLY A 26 17.54 -7.59 -5.18
CA GLY A 26 19.00 -7.57 -5.13
C GLY A 26 19.69 -6.85 -6.31
N GLY A 27 20.97 -6.47 -6.17
CA GLY A 27 21.84 -6.01 -7.26
C GLY A 27 21.43 -4.73 -8.03
N ALA A 28 20.27 -4.19 -7.74
CA ALA A 28 19.69 -3.05 -8.47
C ALA A 28 20.09 -1.68 -7.90
N GLU A 29 20.95 -1.65 -6.90
CA GLU A 29 21.32 -0.43 -6.14
C GLU A 29 21.99 0.64 -7.01
N ASN A 30 22.57 0.23 -8.14
CA ASN A 30 23.22 1.14 -9.09
C ASN A 30 22.28 1.61 -10.22
N ASN A 31 21.07 1.08 -10.32
CA ASN A 31 20.10 1.50 -11.32
C ASN A 31 19.26 2.69 -10.79
N LYS A 32 19.65 3.90 -11.16
CA LYS A 32 19.00 5.15 -10.72
C LYS A 32 17.51 5.22 -11.11
N ASP A 33 17.11 4.56 -12.17
CA ASP A 33 15.73 4.56 -12.66
C ASP A 33 14.75 3.82 -11.73
N LEU A 34 15.27 3.10 -10.74
CA LEU A 34 14.47 2.40 -9.73
C LEU A 34 14.19 3.24 -8.48
N PHE A 35 14.64 4.48 -8.42
CA PHE A 35 14.53 5.33 -7.25
C PHE A 35 13.91 6.68 -7.62
N LEU A 36 13.05 7.20 -6.74
CA LEU A 36 12.48 8.53 -6.91
C LEU A 36 13.58 9.59 -6.82
N PRO A 37 13.77 10.44 -7.84
CA PRO A 37 14.72 11.56 -7.77
C PRO A 37 14.31 12.56 -6.68
N LEU A 38 15.27 13.01 -5.87
CA LEU A 38 14.95 13.89 -4.72
C LEU A 38 14.55 15.30 -5.11
N ASP A 39 15.01 15.80 -6.24
CA ASP A 39 14.55 17.06 -6.82
C ASP A 39 13.08 17.00 -7.26
N VAL A 40 12.64 15.86 -7.80
CA VAL A 40 11.22 15.60 -8.11
C VAL A 40 10.40 15.51 -6.83
N LEU A 41 10.89 14.80 -5.80
CA LEU A 41 10.26 14.75 -4.49
C LEU A 41 10.07 16.17 -3.93
N GLU A 42 11.11 16.99 -3.94
CA GLU A 42 11.06 18.34 -3.41
C GLU A 42 10.06 19.23 -4.17
N LYS A 43 10.09 19.17 -5.52
CA LYS A 43 9.13 19.87 -6.39
C LYS A 43 7.68 19.49 -6.02
N ILE A 44 7.38 18.20 -5.91
CA ILE A 44 6.05 17.71 -5.56
C ILE A 44 5.59 18.30 -4.22
N LEU A 45 6.45 18.29 -3.20
CA LEU A 45 6.10 18.80 -1.87
C LEU A 45 5.87 20.32 -1.88
N ILE A 46 6.65 21.07 -2.65
CA ILE A 46 6.44 22.51 -2.83
C ILE A 46 5.08 22.79 -3.46
N GLU A 47 4.75 22.09 -4.54
CA GLU A 47 3.51 22.28 -5.30
C GLU A 47 2.26 21.76 -4.56
N ALA A 48 2.39 20.71 -3.75
CA ALA A 48 1.29 20.14 -2.98
C ALA A 48 0.95 20.94 -1.70
N LYS A 49 1.88 21.72 -1.16
CA LYS A 49 1.67 22.46 0.09
C LYS A 49 0.49 23.43 0.05
N PRO A 50 0.35 24.31 -0.96
CA PRO A 50 -0.78 25.24 -1.06
C PRO A 50 -2.11 24.53 -1.31
N LEU A 51 -2.10 23.27 -1.73
CA LEU A 51 -3.30 22.45 -1.93
C LEU A 51 -3.79 21.78 -0.63
N GLY A 52 -3.15 22.04 0.50
CA GLY A 52 -3.56 21.53 1.81
C GLY A 52 -3.03 20.16 2.18
N TYR A 53 -2.15 19.56 1.39
CA TYR A 53 -1.48 18.33 1.76
C TYR A 53 -0.42 18.61 2.84
N ALA A 54 -0.44 17.86 3.93
CA ALA A 54 0.45 18.07 5.08
C ALA A 54 1.12 16.78 5.56
N HIS A 55 0.80 15.63 4.95
CA HIS A 55 1.28 14.34 5.36
C HIS A 55 1.77 13.50 4.17
N VAL A 56 2.90 12.82 4.34
CA VAL A 56 3.49 11.91 3.35
C VAL A 56 3.45 10.48 3.87
N ALA A 57 2.85 9.59 3.09
CA ALA A 57 2.84 8.14 3.31
C ALA A 57 3.86 7.50 2.37
N ILE A 58 4.97 7.00 2.92
CA ILE A 58 6.08 6.47 2.14
C ILE A 58 5.95 4.96 2.00
N THR A 59 6.03 4.48 0.76
CA THR A 59 6.02 3.06 0.38
C THR A 59 7.00 2.81 -0.77
N GLY A 60 6.86 1.70 -1.46
CA GLY A 60 7.71 1.30 -2.59
C GLY A 60 7.95 -0.20 -2.58
N GLY A 61 9.15 -0.64 -2.92
CA GLY A 61 9.65 -1.96 -2.55
C GLY A 61 9.90 -2.01 -1.04
N GLU A 62 11.13 -1.67 -0.63
CA GLU A 62 11.44 -1.37 0.77
C GLU A 62 12.01 0.06 0.83
N PRO A 63 11.28 1.04 1.39
CA PRO A 63 11.67 2.45 1.34
C PRO A 63 13.07 2.77 1.88
N PRO A 64 13.54 2.18 3.00
CA PRO A 64 14.90 2.40 3.49
C PRO A 64 16.02 1.92 2.56
N MET A 65 15.71 1.18 1.50
CA MET A 65 16.69 0.81 0.46
C MET A 65 16.97 1.95 -0.52
N HIS A 66 16.21 3.04 -0.49
CA HIS A 66 16.56 4.23 -1.25
C HIS A 66 17.95 4.73 -0.79
N PRO A 67 18.95 4.88 -1.69
CA PRO A 67 20.34 5.16 -1.30
C PRO A 67 20.49 6.49 -0.53
N ARG A 68 19.58 7.44 -0.80
CA ARG A 68 19.51 8.75 -0.14
C ARG A 68 18.28 8.86 0.78
N PHE A 69 17.88 7.76 1.46
CA PHE A 69 16.68 7.73 2.31
C PHE A 69 16.68 8.83 3.37
N GLY A 70 17.79 9.03 4.07
CA GLY A 70 17.91 10.09 5.07
C GLY A 70 17.67 11.50 4.49
N GLU A 71 18.25 11.82 3.34
CA GLU A 71 18.06 13.11 2.67
C GLU A 71 16.60 13.31 2.21
N ALA A 72 15.95 12.24 1.74
CA ALA A 72 14.52 12.30 1.42
C ALA A 72 13.68 12.68 2.65
N LEU A 73 14.01 12.11 3.82
CA LEU A 73 13.35 12.49 5.08
C LEU A 73 13.64 13.93 5.50
N ASP A 74 14.86 14.44 5.24
CA ASP A 74 15.20 15.85 5.49
C ASP A 74 14.36 16.79 4.64
N ILE A 75 14.20 16.48 3.34
CA ILE A 75 13.37 17.25 2.43
C ILE A 75 11.92 17.28 2.92
N ILE A 76 11.33 16.13 3.24
CA ILE A 76 9.95 16.03 3.73
C ILE A 76 9.77 16.83 5.02
N ALA A 77 10.63 16.62 6.00
CA ALA A 77 10.57 17.30 7.29
C ALA A 77 10.84 18.81 7.16
N GLY A 78 11.82 19.21 6.34
CA GLY A 78 12.19 20.59 6.07
C GLY A 78 11.10 21.38 5.35
N ARG A 79 10.31 20.74 4.49
CA ARG A 79 9.12 21.32 3.85
C ARG A 79 7.89 21.35 4.78
N GLY A 80 8.04 20.95 6.06
CA GLY A 80 7.02 21.03 7.09
C GLY A 80 5.96 19.93 7.04
N TYR A 81 6.22 18.81 6.31
CA TYR A 81 5.34 17.66 6.29
C TYR A 81 5.60 16.74 7.46
N SER A 82 4.54 16.16 8.02
CA SER A 82 4.66 14.93 8.80
C SER A 82 4.74 13.72 7.87
N TYR A 83 5.31 12.63 8.33
CA TYR A 83 5.40 11.43 7.51
C TYR A 83 5.27 10.14 8.31
N HIS A 84 4.86 9.08 7.64
CA HIS A 84 5.04 7.71 8.07
C HIS A 84 5.56 6.87 6.90
N PHE A 85 6.10 5.69 7.18
CA PHE A 85 6.51 4.75 6.13
C PHE A 85 6.16 3.32 6.50
N LEU A 86 5.97 2.50 5.44
CA LEU A 86 5.79 1.06 5.54
C LEU A 86 7.16 0.38 5.39
N THR A 87 7.44 -0.64 6.22
CA THR A 87 8.68 -1.40 6.16
C THR A 87 8.46 -2.88 6.46
N ASN A 88 9.29 -3.72 5.86
CA ASN A 88 9.40 -5.13 6.20
C ASN A 88 10.34 -5.40 7.41
N ALA A 89 10.93 -4.35 7.96
CA ALA A 89 11.84 -4.34 9.10
C ALA A 89 13.21 -5.02 8.90
N ARG A 90 13.53 -5.52 7.72
CA ARG A 90 14.87 -6.09 7.46
C ARG A 90 15.94 -4.99 7.67
N ASN A 91 16.95 -5.29 8.52
CA ASN A 91 17.99 -4.33 8.90
C ASN A 91 17.46 -3.04 9.58
N PHE A 92 16.42 -3.16 10.40
CA PHE A 92 15.70 -2.03 11.00
C PHE A 92 16.59 -1.08 11.82
N GLN A 93 17.66 -1.57 12.44
CA GLN A 93 18.61 -0.70 13.18
C GLN A 93 19.21 0.39 12.28
N LYS A 94 19.53 0.06 11.01
CA LYS A 94 20.03 1.05 10.05
C LYS A 94 18.95 2.09 9.72
N THR A 95 17.72 1.65 9.56
CA THR A 95 16.54 2.52 9.31
C THR A 95 16.32 3.45 10.50
N LEU A 96 16.33 2.92 11.71
CA LEU A 96 16.13 3.69 12.93
C LEU A 96 17.24 4.74 13.13
N LYS A 97 18.50 4.38 12.83
CA LYS A 97 19.63 5.32 12.84
C LYS A 97 19.41 6.46 11.86
N ALA A 98 18.94 6.16 10.64
CA ALA A 98 18.66 7.20 9.63
C ALA A 98 17.54 8.14 10.07
N VAL A 99 16.46 7.62 10.64
CA VAL A 99 15.33 8.44 11.17
C VAL A 99 15.78 9.31 12.34
N SER A 100 16.61 8.78 13.25
CA SER A 100 17.04 9.45 14.47
C SER A 100 18.25 10.38 14.28
N ALA A 101 18.86 10.38 13.09
CA ALA A 101 20.09 11.16 12.82
C ALA A 101 19.87 12.68 12.91
N GLN A 102 18.65 13.16 12.71
CA GLN A 102 18.30 14.59 12.79
C GLN A 102 17.06 14.77 13.66
N PRO A 103 17.06 15.73 14.61
CA PRO A 103 15.91 16.01 15.48
C PRO A 103 14.62 16.30 14.71
N LEU A 104 14.71 17.03 13.60
CA LEU A 104 13.54 17.39 12.78
C LEU A 104 12.93 16.16 12.09
N ARG A 105 13.74 15.22 11.60
CA ARG A 105 13.23 13.94 11.07
C ARG A 105 12.39 13.23 12.12
N ARG A 106 12.94 13.10 13.34
CA ARG A 106 12.26 12.42 14.45
C ARG A 106 10.97 13.14 14.86
N ALA A 107 11.00 14.47 14.93
CA ALA A 107 9.84 15.29 15.31
C ALA A 107 8.70 15.24 14.27
N LYS A 108 9.01 15.02 13.00
CA LYS A 108 8.03 14.93 11.92
C LYS A 108 7.57 13.50 11.62
N LEU A 109 8.19 12.48 12.22
CA LEU A 109 7.77 11.11 12.13
C LEU A 109 6.46 10.90 12.90
N ALA A 110 5.37 10.61 12.19
CA ALA A 110 4.06 10.30 12.77
C ALA A 110 3.96 8.84 13.23
N GLY A 111 4.76 7.94 12.67
CA GLY A 111 4.80 6.53 13.04
C GLY A 111 5.44 5.66 11.97
N ILE A 112 5.59 4.37 12.27
CA ILE A 112 6.12 3.37 11.35
C ILE A 112 5.10 2.23 11.24
N SER A 113 4.77 1.86 10.02
CA SER A 113 3.92 0.71 9.74
C SER A 113 4.78 -0.50 9.38
N PHE A 114 4.54 -1.60 10.06
CA PHE A 114 5.26 -2.86 9.88
C PHE A 114 4.41 -3.87 9.13
N SER A 115 5.01 -4.54 8.18
CA SER A 115 4.37 -5.65 7.48
C SER A 115 4.46 -6.92 8.31
N LEU A 116 3.34 -7.39 8.89
CA LEU A 116 3.29 -8.60 9.71
C LEU A 116 2.11 -9.48 9.28
N ASP A 117 2.40 -10.60 8.60
CA ASP A 117 1.38 -11.46 7.96
C ASP A 117 1.15 -12.79 8.67
N GLY A 118 1.76 -13.04 9.79
CA GLY A 118 1.51 -14.24 10.59
C GLY A 118 1.58 -13.92 12.08
N ALA A 119 0.73 -14.57 12.86
CA ALA A 119 0.78 -14.52 14.33
C ALA A 119 1.92 -15.37 14.88
N THR A 120 2.45 -16.27 14.07
CA THR A 120 3.57 -17.16 14.38
C THR A 120 4.72 -16.96 13.39
N GLU A 121 5.94 -17.30 13.83
CA GLU A 121 7.13 -17.30 12.97
C GLU A 121 6.90 -18.22 11.75
N ALA A 122 6.34 -19.41 11.97
CA ALA A 122 6.10 -20.38 10.91
C ALA A 122 5.20 -19.84 9.79
N THR A 123 4.12 -19.15 10.14
CA THR A 123 3.20 -18.57 9.15
C THR A 123 3.79 -17.35 8.48
N HIS A 124 4.37 -16.44 9.25
CA HIS A 124 4.94 -15.21 8.70
C HIS A 124 6.11 -15.50 7.76
N ASP A 125 7.07 -16.31 8.19
CA ASP A 125 8.28 -16.62 7.44
C ASP A 125 7.97 -17.44 6.17
N LYS A 126 6.94 -18.27 6.19
CA LYS A 126 6.43 -18.96 5.00
C LYS A 126 5.98 -17.98 3.91
N ILE A 127 5.41 -16.83 4.30
CA ILE A 127 4.90 -15.82 3.37
C ILE A 127 6.02 -14.84 2.95
N ARG A 128 6.84 -14.38 3.91
CA ARG A 128 7.77 -13.27 3.69
C ARG A 128 9.24 -13.67 3.62
N GLY A 129 9.58 -14.86 4.04
CA GLY A 129 10.96 -15.36 4.07
C GLY A 129 11.51 -15.53 5.49
N LYS A 130 12.50 -16.39 5.58
CA LYS A 130 13.12 -16.81 6.84
C LYS A 130 13.58 -15.64 7.70
N ASP A 131 13.39 -15.77 9.02
CA ASP A 131 13.77 -14.84 10.08
C ASP A 131 13.03 -13.48 10.06
N SER A 132 12.14 -13.23 9.08
CA SER A 132 11.41 -11.95 8.94
C SER A 132 10.47 -11.67 10.11
N TYR A 133 9.87 -12.70 10.72
CA TYR A 133 9.02 -12.55 11.90
C TYR A 133 9.77 -11.93 13.07
N ARG A 134 10.94 -12.49 13.40
CA ARG A 134 11.77 -12.02 14.52
C ARG A 134 12.23 -10.58 14.31
N GLU A 135 12.59 -10.23 13.08
CA GLU A 135 13.01 -8.86 12.74
C GLU A 135 11.87 -7.86 12.94
N VAL A 136 10.66 -8.18 12.47
CA VAL A 136 9.49 -7.29 12.63
C VAL A 136 9.11 -7.13 14.10
N VAL A 137 9.01 -8.22 14.86
CA VAL A 137 8.65 -8.16 16.29
C VAL A 137 9.70 -7.37 17.09
N THR A 138 10.98 -7.60 16.81
CA THR A 138 12.07 -6.84 17.41
C THR A 138 12.00 -5.36 17.06
N ALA A 139 11.74 -5.02 15.80
CA ALA A 139 11.64 -3.64 15.35
C ALA A 139 10.48 -2.90 16.02
N ILE A 140 9.32 -3.54 16.18
CA ILE A 140 8.19 -2.99 16.91
C ILE A 140 8.56 -2.73 18.38
N ALA A 141 9.22 -3.69 19.04
CA ALA A 141 9.68 -3.52 20.42
C ALA A 141 10.69 -2.36 20.56
N MET A 142 11.60 -2.19 19.59
CA MET A 142 12.52 -1.03 19.55
C MET A 142 11.75 0.30 19.41
N CYS A 143 10.73 0.35 18.56
CA CYS A 143 9.88 1.53 18.44
C CYS A 143 9.17 1.86 19.76
N GLN A 144 8.62 0.86 20.45
CA GLN A 144 7.98 1.06 21.75
C GLN A 144 8.95 1.63 22.79
N ALA A 145 10.16 1.07 22.87
CA ALA A 145 11.20 1.55 23.78
C ALA A 145 11.61 3.01 23.54
N LEU A 146 11.46 3.49 22.30
CA LEU A 146 11.84 4.85 21.87
C LEU A 146 10.64 5.81 21.75
N GLY A 147 9.44 5.39 22.15
CA GLY A 147 8.24 6.18 22.02
C GLY A 147 7.89 6.52 20.57
N ILE A 148 8.18 5.61 19.63
CA ILE A 148 7.77 5.72 18.22
C ILE A 148 6.48 4.94 18.05
N GLU A 149 5.45 5.58 17.48
CA GLU A 149 4.19 4.90 17.18
C GLU A 149 4.41 3.80 16.14
N ALA A 150 4.05 2.57 16.49
CA ALA A 150 4.09 1.41 15.61
C ALA A 150 2.67 1.02 15.19
N SER A 151 2.52 0.67 13.92
CA SER A 151 1.29 0.08 13.36
C SER A 151 1.63 -1.21 12.62
N ILE A 152 0.66 -2.10 12.48
CA ILE A 152 0.81 -3.35 11.70
C ILE A 152 -0.09 -3.27 10.47
N ILE A 153 0.43 -3.71 9.33
CA ILE A 153 -0.36 -4.00 8.14
C ILE A 153 -0.20 -5.48 7.84
N THR A 154 -1.33 -6.17 7.79
CA THR A 154 -1.43 -7.61 7.49
C THR A 154 -2.15 -7.81 6.17
N THR A 155 -1.53 -8.53 5.25
CA THR A 155 -2.18 -8.98 4.01
C THR A 155 -2.79 -10.36 4.22
N ILE A 156 -4.12 -10.45 4.26
CA ILE A 156 -4.83 -11.71 4.46
C ILE A 156 -4.82 -12.54 3.18
N ASN A 157 -4.48 -13.81 3.34
CA ASN A 157 -4.44 -14.81 2.28
C ASN A 157 -4.75 -16.22 2.84
N LYS A 158 -4.73 -17.28 2.01
CA LYS A 158 -5.01 -18.64 2.44
C LYS A 158 -4.14 -19.11 3.61
N ALA A 159 -2.88 -18.66 3.68
CA ALA A 159 -1.94 -19.13 4.69
C ALA A 159 -2.21 -18.57 6.09
N ASN A 160 -2.83 -17.39 6.21
CA ASN A 160 -2.98 -16.68 7.49
C ASN A 160 -4.43 -16.32 7.87
N ARG A 161 -5.44 -16.56 7.01
CA ARG A 161 -6.82 -16.17 7.31
C ARG A 161 -7.36 -16.77 8.63
N HIS A 162 -6.84 -17.91 9.03
CA HIS A 162 -7.23 -18.58 10.27
C HIS A 162 -6.57 -17.99 11.51
N GLU A 163 -5.62 -17.06 11.35
CA GLU A 163 -4.87 -16.41 12.44
C GLU A 163 -5.38 -14.99 12.76
N ILE A 164 -6.54 -14.55 12.26
CA ILE A 164 -7.03 -13.18 12.45
C ILE A 164 -7.12 -12.81 13.93
N ASP A 165 -7.65 -13.69 14.79
CA ASP A 165 -7.75 -13.48 16.23
C ASP A 165 -6.37 -13.40 16.90
N GLN A 166 -5.49 -14.32 16.54
CA GLN A 166 -4.13 -14.38 17.07
C GLN A 166 -3.31 -13.16 16.63
N LEU A 167 -3.50 -12.70 15.38
CA LEU A 167 -2.89 -11.48 14.87
C LEU A 167 -3.38 -10.24 15.63
N ALA A 168 -4.69 -10.14 15.90
CA ALA A 168 -5.24 -9.06 16.70
C ALA A 168 -4.71 -9.07 18.13
N LEU A 169 -4.63 -10.26 18.75
CA LEU A 169 -4.04 -10.45 20.07
C LEU A 169 -2.54 -10.08 20.09
N LEU A 170 -1.78 -10.48 19.07
CA LEU A 170 -0.38 -10.13 18.93
C LEU A 170 -0.19 -8.61 18.79
N GLY A 171 -1.03 -7.93 17.99
CA GLY A 171 -1.02 -6.47 17.87
C GLY A 171 -1.28 -5.77 19.20
N ALA A 172 -2.23 -6.27 20.01
CA ALA A 172 -2.49 -5.77 21.35
C ALA A 172 -1.29 -6.01 22.30
N HIS A 173 -0.69 -7.20 22.25
CA HIS A 173 0.48 -7.55 23.07
C HIS A 173 1.70 -6.68 22.72
N LEU A 174 1.92 -6.44 21.44
CA LEU A 174 2.96 -5.54 20.94
C LEU A 174 2.62 -4.06 21.13
N LYS A 175 1.45 -3.74 21.71
CA LYS A 175 0.99 -2.36 21.99
C LYS A 175 1.03 -1.46 20.75
N VAL A 176 0.70 -2.00 19.58
CA VAL A 176 0.63 -1.20 18.37
C VAL A 176 -0.56 -0.24 18.45
N LYS A 177 -0.43 0.93 17.84
CA LYS A 177 -1.50 1.92 17.81
C LYS A 177 -2.62 1.52 16.88
N ARG A 178 -2.25 0.98 15.71
CA ARG A 178 -3.19 0.58 14.65
C ARG A 178 -2.80 -0.74 14.04
N GLN A 179 -3.81 -1.51 13.65
CA GLN A 179 -3.64 -2.72 12.85
C GLN A 179 -4.62 -2.69 11.68
N ILE A 180 -4.09 -2.86 10.46
CA ILE A 180 -4.87 -2.82 9.24
C ILE A 180 -4.80 -4.19 8.58
N PHE A 181 -5.96 -4.81 8.38
CA PHE A 181 -6.09 -6.02 7.59
C PHE A 181 -6.43 -5.65 6.15
N GLY A 182 -5.62 -6.08 5.21
CA GLY A 182 -5.85 -5.92 3.78
C GLY A 182 -5.93 -7.26 3.09
N HIS A 183 -6.49 -7.30 1.90
CA HIS A 183 -6.54 -8.51 1.09
C HIS A 183 -5.34 -8.59 0.14
N GLN A 184 -4.96 -9.80 -0.23
CA GLN A 184 -3.94 -10.01 -1.26
C GLN A 184 -4.52 -9.64 -2.63
N ASN A 185 -3.85 -8.71 -3.33
CA ASN A 185 -4.15 -8.42 -4.72
C ASN A 185 -3.63 -9.55 -5.61
N PRO A 186 -4.51 -10.20 -6.41
CA PRO A 186 -4.06 -11.17 -7.37
C PRO A 186 -3.32 -10.49 -8.53
N THR A 187 -2.15 -10.99 -8.86
CA THR A 187 -1.32 -10.55 -10.01
C THR A 187 -0.69 -11.75 -10.67
N GLU A 188 -0.25 -11.63 -11.91
CA GLU A 188 0.50 -12.70 -12.58
C GLU A 188 1.71 -13.16 -11.73
N HIS A 189 2.32 -12.23 -11.03
CA HIS A 189 3.49 -12.48 -10.18
C HIS A 189 3.21 -13.39 -8.99
N ASN A 190 2.03 -13.29 -8.36
CA ASN A 190 1.71 -14.01 -7.12
C ASN A 190 0.64 -15.12 -7.27
N MET A 191 0.06 -15.27 -8.45
CA MET A 191 -0.96 -16.31 -8.70
C MET A 191 -0.41 -17.72 -8.51
N GLY A 192 0.84 -17.96 -8.88
CA GLY A 192 1.48 -19.27 -8.75
C GLY A 192 1.74 -19.73 -7.31
N ALA A 193 1.66 -18.83 -6.33
CA ALA A 193 1.89 -19.16 -4.92
C ALA A 193 0.67 -19.83 -4.22
N ASP A 194 -0.47 -19.97 -4.91
CA ASP A 194 -1.74 -20.51 -4.37
C ASP A 194 -2.17 -19.89 -3.02
N LEU A 195 -1.93 -18.61 -2.84
CA LEU A 195 -2.26 -17.89 -1.61
C LEU A 195 -3.56 -17.08 -1.70
N ILE A 196 -4.12 -16.90 -2.89
CA ILE A 196 -5.29 -16.06 -3.11
C ILE A 196 -6.53 -16.77 -2.59
N LEU A 197 -7.28 -16.09 -1.72
CA LEU A 197 -8.55 -16.57 -1.21
C LEU A 197 -9.62 -16.58 -2.31
N PRO A 198 -10.44 -17.62 -2.42
CA PRO A 198 -11.64 -17.59 -3.25
C PRO A 198 -12.56 -16.43 -2.85
N LEU A 199 -13.22 -15.78 -3.81
CA LEU A 199 -14.08 -14.62 -3.54
C LEU A 199 -15.19 -14.92 -2.51
N GLY A 200 -15.72 -16.14 -2.50
CA GLY A 200 -16.72 -16.56 -1.51
C GLY A 200 -16.23 -16.54 -0.06
N GLU A 201 -14.92 -16.59 0.18
CA GLU A 201 -14.32 -16.51 1.50
C GLU A 201 -14.08 -15.07 2.00
N TRP A 202 -14.05 -14.09 1.10
CA TRP A 202 -13.79 -12.71 1.43
C TRP A 202 -14.77 -12.12 2.43
N ARG A 203 -16.06 -12.45 2.25
CA ARG A 203 -17.13 -12.03 3.17
C ARG A 203 -16.99 -12.64 4.57
N ALA A 204 -16.43 -13.85 4.65
CA ALA A 204 -16.13 -14.48 5.95
C ALA A 204 -14.97 -13.77 6.65
N VAL A 205 -13.90 -13.42 5.90
CA VAL A 205 -12.78 -12.65 6.43
C VAL A 205 -13.22 -11.29 6.96
N GLU A 206 -14.09 -10.58 6.24
CA GLU A 206 -14.63 -9.31 6.72
C GLU A 206 -15.38 -9.43 8.03
N ARG A 207 -16.24 -10.45 8.16
CA ARG A 207 -16.95 -10.72 9.44
C ARG A 207 -15.97 -11.03 10.58
N ASP A 208 -14.91 -11.80 10.30
CA ASP A 208 -13.90 -12.13 11.30
C ASP A 208 -13.14 -10.88 11.73
N VAL A 209 -12.74 -10.01 10.78
CA VAL A 209 -12.10 -8.73 11.09
C VAL A 209 -13.07 -7.80 11.83
N ALA A 210 -14.33 -7.68 11.40
CA ALA A 210 -15.34 -6.86 12.09
C ALA A 210 -15.53 -7.29 13.55
N ARG A 211 -15.48 -8.59 13.84
CA ARG A 211 -15.56 -9.14 15.19
C ARG A 211 -14.35 -8.69 16.04
N VAL A 212 -13.11 -8.79 15.52
CA VAL A 212 -11.93 -8.37 16.29
C VAL A 212 -11.85 -6.85 16.45
N MET A 213 -12.40 -6.06 15.52
CA MET A 213 -12.47 -4.59 15.64
C MET A 213 -13.19 -4.13 16.90
N THR A 214 -14.15 -4.88 17.39
CA THR A 214 -14.91 -4.55 18.60
C THR A 214 -14.31 -5.13 19.88
N GLY A 215 -13.39 -6.10 19.77
CA GLY A 215 -12.83 -6.84 20.90
C GLY A 215 -11.54 -6.28 21.49
N PHE A 216 -10.88 -5.32 20.81
CA PHE A 216 -9.58 -4.81 21.22
C PHE A 216 -9.59 -3.29 21.39
N ARG A 217 -8.63 -2.77 22.20
CA ARG A 217 -8.51 -1.32 22.45
C ARG A 217 -7.72 -0.56 21.40
N HIS A 218 -6.79 -1.21 20.70
CA HIS A 218 -6.06 -0.58 19.60
C HIS A 218 -6.94 -0.47 18.36
N ASP A 219 -6.65 0.48 17.51
CA ASP A 219 -7.42 0.74 16.30
C ASP A 219 -7.21 -0.40 15.29
N ILE A 220 -8.23 -1.24 15.09
CA ILE A 220 -8.25 -2.30 14.07
C ILE A 220 -9.18 -1.89 12.95
N SER A 221 -8.73 -2.03 11.72
CA SER A 221 -9.51 -1.70 10.52
C SER A 221 -9.25 -2.65 9.37
N MET A 222 -10.21 -2.72 8.45
CA MET A 222 -10.06 -3.39 7.17
C MET A 222 -9.71 -2.36 6.09
N ALA A 223 -8.73 -2.67 5.25
CA ALA A 223 -8.46 -1.86 4.06
C ALA A 223 -9.66 -1.93 3.11
N VAL A 224 -10.16 -0.76 2.71
CA VAL A 224 -11.28 -0.66 1.77
C VAL A 224 -10.82 -1.13 0.39
N GLY A 225 -11.64 -1.92 -0.29
CA GLY A 225 -11.46 -2.08 -1.72
C GLY A 225 -11.65 -3.46 -2.31
N PHE A 226 -11.68 -4.54 -1.53
CA PHE A 226 -11.86 -5.86 -2.11
C PHE A 226 -13.31 -6.34 -2.07
N TYR A 227 -13.92 -6.42 -0.92
CA TYR A 227 -15.35 -6.70 -0.79
C TYR A 227 -16.04 -5.58 -0.02
N THR A 228 -17.26 -5.25 -0.43
CA THR A 228 -18.11 -4.30 0.27
C THR A 228 -19.58 -4.61 -0.03
N ASP A 229 -20.46 -4.40 0.94
CA ASP A 229 -21.91 -4.49 0.72
C ASP A 229 -22.46 -3.22 -0.02
N TYR A 230 -21.62 -2.20 -0.23
CA TYR A 230 -21.99 -0.96 -0.91
C TYR A 230 -21.50 -0.96 -2.35
N TYR A 231 -22.38 -0.67 -3.32
CA TYR A 231 -21.99 -0.56 -4.75
C TYR A 231 -21.04 0.61 -5.04
N LEU A 232 -21.11 1.67 -4.26
CA LEU A 232 -20.29 2.88 -4.42
C LEU A 232 -19.56 3.20 -3.10
N PRO A 233 -18.60 2.38 -2.66
CA PRO A 233 -17.87 2.65 -1.43
C PRO A 233 -16.97 3.87 -1.59
N ARG A 234 -16.74 4.59 -0.48
CA ARG A 234 -15.75 5.65 -0.46
C ARG A 234 -14.36 5.07 -0.75
N CYS A 235 -13.68 5.65 -1.73
CA CYS A 235 -12.34 5.26 -2.13
C CYS A 235 -11.43 6.49 -2.09
N ALA A 236 -10.41 6.51 -1.24
CA ALA A 236 -9.57 7.68 -1.00
C ALA A 236 -8.91 8.25 -2.28
N PRO A 237 -8.38 7.44 -3.22
CA PRO A 237 -7.94 7.93 -4.53
C PRO A 237 -9.05 8.63 -5.34
N LEU A 238 -10.28 8.12 -5.30
CA LEU A 238 -11.40 8.68 -6.05
C LEU A 238 -12.04 9.90 -5.36
N THR A 239 -11.67 10.22 -4.12
CA THR A 239 -12.10 11.42 -3.39
C THR A 239 -11.00 12.46 -3.24
N HIS A 240 -9.85 12.23 -3.88
CA HIS A 240 -8.65 13.07 -3.77
C HIS A 240 -8.11 13.22 -2.35
N ASP A 241 -8.52 12.36 -1.41
CA ASP A 241 -7.94 12.29 -0.06
C ASP A 241 -6.51 11.74 -0.09
N ASP A 242 -6.20 10.89 -1.09
CA ASP A 242 -4.87 10.31 -1.33
C ASP A 242 -4.40 10.65 -2.76
N LEU A 243 -3.29 11.37 -2.88
CA LEU A 243 -2.51 11.40 -4.11
C LEU A 243 -1.52 10.24 -4.13
N ASN A 244 -1.35 9.59 -5.26
CA ASN A 244 -0.42 8.48 -5.39
C ASN A 244 0.64 8.80 -6.43
N ILE A 245 1.90 8.78 -6.01
CA ILE A 245 3.06 9.09 -6.85
C ILE A 245 3.98 7.87 -6.84
N ASP A 246 4.28 7.36 -8.02
CA ASP A 246 5.17 6.22 -8.16
C ASP A 246 6.66 6.62 -8.05
N TYR A 247 7.53 5.62 -7.97
CA TYR A 247 8.99 5.81 -7.86
C TYR A 247 9.63 6.49 -9.08
N ARG A 248 8.91 6.57 -10.20
CA ARG A 248 9.34 7.30 -11.41
C ARG A 248 8.95 8.79 -11.36
N GLY A 249 8.23 9.22 -10.31
CA GLY A 249 7.72 10.58 -10.17
C GLY A 249 6.48 10.85 -11.00
N ARG A 250 5.65 9.83 -11.27
CA ARG A 250 4.42 9.97 -12.02
C ARG A 250 3.23 10.00 -11.08
N LEU A 251 2.26 10.87 -11.35
CA LEU A 251 0.98 10.86 -10.66
C LEU A 251 0.13 9.73 -11.22
N THR A 252 -0.30 8.82 -10.35
CA THR A 252 -1.13 7.66 -10.68
C THR A 252 -2.46 7.73 -9.98
N LEU A 253 -3.49 7.09 -10.53
CA LEU A 253 -4.81 7.05 -9.89
C LEU A 253 -4.75 6.38 -8.51
N CYS A 254 -4.04 5.26 -8.40
CA CYS A 254 -4.06 4.45 -7.18
C CYS A 254 -2.78 3.63 -7.03
N CYS A 255 -2.26 3.53 -5.81
CA CYS A 255 -1.10 2.70 -5.49
C CYS A 255 -1.32 1.20 -5.75
N GLN A 256 -2.56 0.73 -5.78
CA GLN A 256 -2.90 -0.66 -6.09
C GLN A 256 -2.81 -0.98 -7.59
N LEU A 257 -2.68 0.02 -8.44
CA LEU A 257 -2.52 -0.13 -9.89
C LEU A 257 -1.06 0.07 -10.33
N SER A 258 -0.21 0.56 -9.44
CA SER A 258 1.19 0.88 -9.72
C SER A 258 2.07 -0.38 -9.67
N ASN A 259 3.00 -0.50 -10.61
CA ASN A 259 3.99 -1.60 -10.69
C ASN A 259 3.38 -3.01 -10.70
N TYR A 260 2.26 -3.15 -11.38
CA TYR A 260 1.51 -4.41 -11.45
C TYR A 260 2.21 -5.48 -12.31
N ARG A 261 2.98 -5.06 -13.32
CA ARG A 261 3.74 -5.91 -14.25
C ARG A 261 5.14 -5.37 -14.49
N ASP A 262 6.06 -6.26 -14.85
CA ASP A 262 7.37 -5.86 -15.37
C ASP A 262 7.20 -5.04 -16.65
N GLY A 263 7.85 -3.87 -16.68
CA GLY A 263 7.74 -2.97 -17.81
C GLY A 263 6.34 -2.38 -18.01
N ASP A 264 5.58 -2.22 -16.90
CA ASP A 264 4.23 -1.64 -16.92
C ASP A 264 4.24 -0.39 -17.81
N LYS A 265 3.62 -0.51 -18.99
CA LYS A 265 3.45 0.60 -19.91
C LYS A 265 2.54 1.63 -19.25
N ASP A 266 2.75 2.88 -19.57
CA ASP A 266 1.87 3.95 -19.13
C ASP A 266 0.44 3.62 -19.56
N GLY A 267 -0.38 3.24 -18.59
CA GLY A 267 -1.81 3.00 -18.77
C GLY A 267 -2.60 4.27 -18.49
N GLU A 268 -3.90 4.25 -18.74
CA GLU A 268 -4.80 5.38 -18.45
C GLU A 268 -4.80 5.79 -16.97
N ASP A 269 -4.36 4.89 -16.07
CA ASP A 269 -4.22 5.13 -14.63
C ASP A 269 -3.01 6.02 -14.28
N VAL A 270 -2.05 6.20 -15.19
CA VAL A 270 -0.91 7.11 -15.06
C VAL A 270 -1.28 8.43 -15.75
N VAL A 271 -1.53 9.47 -14.95
CA VAL A 271 -2.13 10.71 -15.46
C VAL A 271 -1.14 11.84 -15.70
N GLY A 272 0.09 11.74 -15.18
CA GLY A 272 1.07 12.79 -15.40
C GLY A 272 2.50 12.39 -15.00
N ASP A 273 3.50 12.99 -15.66
CA ASP A 273 4.92 12.87 -15.33
C ASP A 273 5.39 14.16 -14.66
N LEU A 274 5.51 14.13 -13.32
CA LEU A 274 5.85 15.31 -12.52
C LEU A 274 7.30 15.79 -12.70
N LYS A 275 8.10 15.10 -13.49
CA LYS A 275 9.40 15.59 -13.99
C LYS A 275 9.23 16.61 -15.12
N LYS A 276 8.12 16.53 -15.86
CA LYS A 276 7.88 17.30 -17.09
C LYS A 276 6.78 18.34 -16.96
N GLU A 277 5.84 18.14 -16.04
CA GLU A 277 4.69 19.01 -15.85
C GLU A 277 4.48 19.38 -14.37
N SER A 278 3.63 20.34 -14.09
CA SER A 278 3.26 20.73 -12.73
C SER A 278 2.26 19.76 -12.12
N LEU A 279 2.24 19.69 -10.77
CA LEU A 279 1.23 18.93 -10.06
C LEU A 279 -0.19 19.44 -10.36
N ALA A 280 -0.37 20.74 -10.56
CA ALA A 280 -1.68 21.33 -10.89
C ALA A 280 -2.22 20.82 -12.23
N GLU A 281 -1.37 20.77 -13.28
CA GLU A 281 -1.74 20.21 -14.58
C GLU A 281 -2.07 18.73 -14.49
N ALA A 282 -1.25 17.95 -13.79
CA ALA A 282 -1.48 16.52 -13.57
C ALA A 282 -2.76 16.27 -12.76
N LEU A 283 -3.07 17.10 -11.76
CA LEU A 283 -4.31 17.03 -10.99
C LEU A 283 -5.55 17.30 -11.86
N GLY A 284 -5.48 18.24 -12.80
CA GLY A 284 -6.57 18.46 -13.75
C GLY A 284 -6.89 17.19 -14.56
N LYS A 285 -5.86 16.47 -15.00
CA LYS A 285 -6.01 15.18 -15.69
C LYS A 285 -6.58 14.11 -14.76
N LEU A 286 -6.10 14.04 -13.50
CA LEU A 286 -6.60 13.10 -12.49
C LEU A 286 -8.10 13.33 -12.22
N MET A 287 -8.54 14.57 -12.05
CA MET A 287 -9.94 14.91 -11.83
C MET A 287 -10.83 14.44 -13.01
N ASN A 288 -10.38 14.62 -14.24
CA ASN A 288 -11.09 14.12 -15.41
C ASN A 288 -11.20 12.59 -15.42
N LEU A 289 -10.13 11.89 -15.09
CA LEU A 289 -10.13 10.43 -14.98
C LEU A 289 -11.05 9.95 -13.86
N VAL A 290 -10.99 10.57 -12.68
CA VAL A 290 -11.87 10.25 -11.54
C VAL A 290 -13.32 10.43 -11.90
N ASN A 291 -13.69 11.54 -12.56
CA ASN A 291 -15.06 11.79 -13.04
C ASN A 291 -15.52 10.73 -14.06
N LYS A 292 -14.60 10.25 -14.92
CA LYS A 292 -14.90 9.15 -15.86
C LYS A 292 -15.17 7.86 -15.11
N VAL A 293 -14.30 7.48 -14.17
CA VAL A 293 -14.46 6.27 -13.35
C VAL A 293 -15.74 6.30 -12.52
N HIS A 294 -16.10 7.45 -11.95
CA HIS A 294 -17.37 7.59 -11.23
C HIS A 294 -18.59 7.38 -12.12
N ARG A 295 -18.60 7.95 -13.32
CA ARG A 295 -19.72 7.74 -14.29
C ARG A 295 -19.85 6.28 -14.70
N GLU A 296 -18.72 5.61 -14.98
CA GLU A 296 -18.69 4.19 -15.31
C GLU A 296 -19.24 3.33 -14.16
N ARG A 297 -18.83 3.58 -12.91
CA ARG A 297 -19.34 2.86 -11.73
C ARG A 297 -20.83 3.13 -11.48
N LEU A 298 -21.30 4.36 -11.69
CA LEU A 298 -22.73 4.68 -11.60
C LEU A 298 -23.55 3.90 -12.64
N ALA A 299 -23.06 3.82 -13.87
CA ALA A 299 -23.69 3.02 -14.92
C ALA A 299 -23.74 1.53 -14.54
N MET A 300 -22.66 0.98 -14.00
CA MET A 300 -22.64 -0.40 -13.50
C MET A 300 -23.62 -0.62 -12.33
N ALA A 301 -23.76 0.34 -11.42
CA ALA A 301 -24.62 0.23 -10.24
C ALA A 301 -26.11 0.11 -10.60
N VAL A 302 -26.54 0.65 -11.73
CA VAL A 302 -27.92 0.56 -12.23
C VAL A 302 -28.15 -0.60 -13.20
N ASP A 303 -27.09 -1.24 -13.68
CA ASP A 303 -27.17 -2.42 -14.56
C ASP A 303 -27.29 -3.71 -13.75
N PRO A 304 -28.42 -4.44 -13.81
CA PRO A 304 -28.60 -5.68 -13.08
C PRO A 304 -27.56 -6.76 -13.36
N LYS A 305 -26.91 -6.72 -14.53
CA LYS A 305 -25.88 -7.70 -14.93
C LYS A 305 -24.48 -7.38 -14.39
N GLN A 306 -24.25 -6.12 -14.01
CA GLN A 306 -22.91 -5.65 -13.62
C GLN A 306 -22.79 -5.18 -12.17
N LYS A 307 -23.93 -4.78 -11.54
CA LYS A 307 -23.93 -4.21 -10.19
C LYS A 307 -23.19 -5.05 -9.15
N ASP A 308 -23.30 -6.37 -9.24
CA ASP A 308 -22.70 -7.29 -8.26
C ASP A 308 -21.17 -7.34 -8.36
N LYS A 309 -20.58 -6.95 -9.49
CA LYS A 309 -19.12 -6.75 -9.62
C LYS A 309 -18.62 -5.63 -8.73
N LEU A 310 -19.46 -4.63 -8.43
CA LEU A 310 -19.09 -3.49 -7.59
C LEU A 310 -18.89 -3.85 -6.12
N HIS A 311 -19.30 -5.04 -5.68
CA HIS A 311 -18.90 -5.59 -4.38
C HIS A 311 -17.37 -5.82 -4.29
N TYR A 312 -16.65 -5.82 -5.43
CA TYR A 312 -15.21 -5.99 -5.52
C TYR A 312 -14.54 -4.78 -6.21
N PRO A 313 -14.59 -3.59 -5.61
CA PRO A 313 -14.28 -2.34 -6.30
C PRO A 313 -12.82 -2.22 -6.77
N CYS A 314 -11.86 -2.87 -6.10
CA CYS A 314 -10.46 -2.91 -6.56
C CYS A 314 -10.30 -3.83 -7.77
N LEU A 315 -10.98 -4.99 -7.80
CA LEU A 315 -10.94 -5.89 -8.96
C LEU A 315 -11.56 -5.23 -10.20
N VAL A 316 -12.64 -4.48 -10.02
CA VAL A 316 -13.25 -3.66 -11.10
C VAL A 316 -12.23 -2.66 -11.65
N CYS A 317 -11.46 -1.98 -10.79
CA CYS A 317 -10.40 -1.08 -11.25
C CYS A 317 -9.27 -1.82 -11.97
N ILE A 318 -8.81 -2.94 -11.41
CA ILE A 318 -7.74 -3.77 -11.99
C ILE A 318 -8.14 -4.20 -13.41
N GLU A 319 -9.37 -4.70 -13.61
CA GLU A 319 -9.89 -5.06 -14.93
C GLU A 319 -10.03 -3.85 -15.86
N ARG A 320 -10.63 -2.77 -15.36
CA ARG A 320 -10.84 -1.54 -16.15
C ARG A 320 -9.54 -0.96 -16.70
N PHE A 321 -8.45 -1.01 -15.94
CA PHE A 321 -7.15 -0.49 -16.36
C PHE A 321 -6.25 -1.52 -17.03
N GLY A 322 -6.80 -2.69 -17.38
CA GLY A 322 -6.07 -3.73 -18.11
C GLY A 322 -4.89 -4.32 -17.35
N LYS A 323 -4.97 -4.33 -16.01
CA LYS A 323 -3.92 -4.88 -15.13
C LYS A 323 -4.11 -6.39 -14.87
N THR A 324 -5.06 -7.03 -15.53
CA THR A 324 -5.31 -8.47 -15.45
C THR A 324 -4.50 -9.24 -16.49
N SER A 325 -4.34 -10.56 -16.29
CA SER A 325 -3.97 -11.52 -17.30
C SER A 325 -5.04 -11.60 -18.42
N GLU A 326 -4.81 -12.39 -19.47
CA GLU A 326 -5.69 -12.51 -20.65
C GLU A 326 -7.15 -12.89 -20.30
N GLU A 327 -7.40 -13.60 -19.19
CA GLU A 327 -8.75 -13.91 -18.72
C GLU A 327 -9.10 -12.98 -17.54
N PRO A 328 -10.30 -12.32 -17.55
CA PRO A 328 -10.73 -11.43 -16.47
C PRO A 328 -10.65 -12.12 -15.11
N MET A 329 -10.03 -11.48 -14.12
CA MET A 329 -9.82 -12.07 -12.79
C MET A 329 -11.13 -12.41 -12.08
N LEU A 330 -12.15 -11.57 -12.26
CA LEU A 330 -13.48 -11.86 -11.71
C LEU A 330 -14.03 -13.17 -12.28
N VAL A 331 -13.77 -13.49 -13.55
CA VAL A 331 -14.16 -14.77 -14.16
C VAL A 331 -13.35 -15.93 -13.59
N GLN A 332 -12.02 -15.78 -13.48
CA GLN A 332 -11.15 -16.81 -12.90
C GLN A 332 -11.51 -17.11 -11.44
N MET A 333 -11.87 -16.08 -10.66
CA MET A 333 -12.17 -16.21 -9.23
C MET A 333 -13.62 -16.59 -8.94
N THR A 334 -14.58 -16.25 -9.78
CA THR A 334 -16.02 -16.54 -9.59
C THR A 334 -16.49 -17.75 -10.37
N GLY A 335 -15.79 -18.16 -11.42
CA GLY A 335 -16.26 -19.17 -12.36
C GLY A 335 -17.43 -18.71 -13.24
N VAL A 336 -17.89 -17.47 -13.07
CA VAL A 336 -19.01 -16.90 -13.83
C VAL A 336 -18.48 -16.30 -15.13
N ARG A 337 -18.60 -17.03 -16.20
CA ARG A 337 -18.39 -16.49 -17.59
C ARG A 337 -19.61 -15.62 -17.92
N ASN A 338 -19.35 -14.45 -18.50
CA ASN A 338 -20.39 -13.55 -19.02
C ASN A 338 -21.19 -14.21 -20.15
#